data_13c9aa926d1d258e9f30f8b8cc809f83
#
_entry.id   13c9aa926d1d258e9f30f8b8cc809f83
#
_cell.length_a   1.000
_cell.length_b   1.000
_cell.length_c   1.000
_cell.angle_alpha   90.00
_cell.angle_beta   90.00
_cell.angle_gamma   90.00
#
_symmetry.space_group_name_H-M   'P 1'
#
loop_
_entity.id
_entity.type
_entity.pdbx_description
1 polymer ?
#
loop_
_entity_poly.entity_id
_entity_poly.type
_entity_poly.pdbx_seq_one_letter_code
_entity_poly.pdbx_strand_id
1 'polypeptide(L)'
;NRFAMITALLVLFYLFLPVAYTFVFSFNNYKKSNITWNPEGSPTLKYWKDPCGAPGVCESLVTSIQIGFLATVVATVLGTMLAFAMVRHRFRGRGASNVLVFVPMATPEIVLGASLLTIFVQGFSNLGLRLGFWTIVMAHIMFAISFVVVTVKARLQCLDPRLEEAAQDLYAGPGSTFWKITFPLVLPGIVGAALLAFSLSFDDFIITNFVSGNETTFPKFVYIS
;
A
#
# COMPACT_ATOMS: atom_id res chain seq x y z
N ASN A 1 1.72 -34.93 -2.62
CA ASN A 1 2.00 -35.14 -1.18
C ASN A 1 0.77 -34.75 -0.36
N ARG A 2 -0.03 -35.76 0.05
CA ARG A 2 -1.25 -35.54 0.84
C ARG A 2 -0.98 -34.79 2.16
N PHE A 3 0.16 -35.08 2.80
CA PHE A 3 0.59 -34.42 4.03
C PHE A 3 0.78 -32.90 3.82
N ALA A 4 1.52 -32.51 2.79
CA ALA A 4 1.73 -31.07 2.47
C ALA A 4 0.41 -30.34 2.16
N MET A 5 -0.51 -31.00 1.46
CA MET A 5 -1.82 -30.45 1.16
C MET A 5 -2.67 -30.26 2.43
N ILE A 6 -2.69 -31.25 3.33
CA ILE A 6 -3.41 -31.16 4.61
C ILE A 6 -2.83 -30.05 5.47
N THR A 7 -1.49 -29.96 5.58
CA THR A 7 -0.84 -28.90 6.33
C THR A 7 -1.15 -27.51 5.77
N ALA A 8 -1.11 -27.36 4.44
CA ALA A 8 -1.46 -26.11 3.78
C ALA A 8 -2.91 -25.69 4.06
N LEU A 9 -3.85 -26.65 4.00
CA LEU A 9 -5.26 -26.39 4.30
C LEU A 9 -5.49 -26.00 5.77
N LEU A 10 -4.79 -26.65 6.70
CA LEU A 10 -4.88 -26.30 8.11
C LEU A 10 -4.32 -24.90 8.39
N VAL A 11 -3.19 -24.53 7.77
CA VAL A 11 -2.63 -23.18 7.89
C VAL A 11 -3.57 -22.14 7.30
N LEU A 12 -4.14 -22.39 6.13
CA LEU A 12 -5.13 -21.51 5.52
C LEU A 12 -6.36 -21.35 6.42
N PHE A 13 -6.90 -22.45 6.92
CA PHE A 13 -8.04 -22.40 7.85
C PHE A 13 -7.73 -21.57 9.09
N TYR A 14 -6.56 -21.76 9.69
CA TYR A 14 -6.12 -20.98 10.84
C TYR A 14 -6.01 -19.47 10.52
N LEU A 15 -5.46 -19.11 9.36
CA LEU A 15 -5.35 -17.73 8.91
C LEU A 15 -6.71 -17.06 8.63
N PHE A 16 -7.68 -17.84 8.15
CA PHE A 16 -9.05 -17.31 7.91
C PHE A 16 -9.91 -17.23 9.18
N LEU A 17 -9.51 -17.88 10.26
CA LEU A 17 -10.29 -17.92 11.50
C LEU A 17 -10.55 -16.53 12.10
N PRO A 18 -9.57 -15.59 12.21
CA PRO A 18 -9.83 -14.24 12.68
C PRO A 18 -10.78 -13.46 11.75
N VAL A 19 -10.65 -13.65 10.44
CA VAL A 19 -11.53 -13.00 9.45
C VAL A 19 -12.96 -13.52 9.57
N ALA A 20 -13.13 -14.83 9.71
CA ALA A 20 -14.44 -15.45 9.96
C ALA A 20 -15.06 -14.95 11.28
N TYR A 21 -14.24 -14.81 12.32
CA TYR A 21 -14.67 -14.26 13.61
C TYR A 21 -15.19 -12.83 13.44
N THR A 22 -14.43 -11.92 12.83
CA THR A 22 -14.87 -10.54 12.59
C THR A 22 -16.13 -10.48 11.73
N PHE A 23 -16.26 -11.34 10.71
CA PHE A 23 -17.46 -11.44 9.90
C PHE A 23 -18.68 -11.85 10.73
N VAL A 24 -18.56 -12.88 11.57
CA VAL A 24 -19.66 -13.30 12.46
C VAL A 24 -20.02 -12.18 13.44
N PHE A 25 -19.02 -11.51 14.02
CA PHE A 25 -19.24 -10.40 14.95
C PHE A 25 -19.82 -9.14 14.28
N SER A 26 -19.73 -8.99 12.97
CA SER A 26 -20.39 -7.89 12.26
C SER A 26 -21.92 -7.91 12.38
N PHE A 27 -22.50 -9.06 12.75
CA PHE A 27 -23.93 -9.22 13.04
C PHE A 27 -24.26 -9.04 14.53
N ASN A 28 -23.28 -8.73 15.36
CA ASN A 28 -23.50 -8.55 16.79
C ASN A 28 -24.12 -7.18 17.10
N ASN A 29 -25.15 -7.15 17.91
CA ASN A 29 -25.75 -5.91 18.42
C ASN A 29 -25.07 -5.54 19.73
N TYR A 30 -23.90 -4.87 19.68
CA TYR A 30 -23.16 -4.52 20.86
C TYR A 30 -23.78 -3.33 21.62
N LYS A 31 -23.78 -3.43 22.96
CA LYS A 31 -24.23 -2.35 23.87
C LYS A 31 -23.07 -1.60 24.51
N LYS A 32 -21.97 -2.30 24.82
CA LYS A 32 -20.81 -1.72 25.56
C LYS A 32 -19.44 -2.21 25.06
N SER A 33 -19.34 -3.32 24.37
CA SER A 33 -18.08 -3.90 23.94
C SER A 33 -18.27 -4.77 22.70
N ASN A 34 -17.36 -4.65 21.76
CA ASN A 34 -17.35 -5.44 20.51
C ASN A 34 -16.80 -6.86 20.71
N ILE A 35 -16.28 -7.19 21.90
CA ILE A 35 -15.57 -8.45 22.19
C ILE A 35 -16.54 -9.57 22.60
N THR A 36 -17.70 -9.20 23.15
CA THR A 36 -18.67 -10.16 23.68
C THR A 36 -19.91 -10.21 22.80
N TRP A 37 -20.34 -11.44 22.47
CA TRP A 37 -21.60 -11.65 21.75
C TRP A 37 -22.79 -11.27 22.65
N ASN A 38 -23.63 -10.37 22.16
CA ASN A 38 -24.85 -10.01 22.86
C ASN A 38 -26.01 -10.85 22.33
N PRO A 39 -26.59 -11.80 23.12
CA PRO A 39 -27.71 -12.63 22.67
C PRO A 39 -29.00 -11.81 22.50
N GLU A 40 -29.11 -10.65 23.20
CA GLU A 40 -30.28 -9.79 23.08
C GLU A 40 -30.17 -8.90 21.82
N GLY A 41 -30.90 -9.27 20.78
CA GLY A 41 -30.95 -8.51 19.53
C GLY A 41 -29.89 -8.87 18.49
N SER A 42 -29.08 -9.91 18.71
CA SER A 42 -28.22 -10.52 17.70
C SER A 42 -28.82 -11.83 17.19
N PRO A 43 -28.62 -12.18 15.88
CA PRO A 43 -27.91 -11.43 14.85
C PRO A 43 -28.73 -10.23 14.32
N THR A 44 -28.05 -9.14 13.95
CA THR A 44 -28.67 -7.93 13.40
C THR A 44 -28.01 -7.49 12.09
N LEU A 45 -28.82 -6.98 11.17
CA LEU A 45 -28.35 -6.36 9.92
C LEU A 45 -28.32 -4.83 10.00
N LYS A 46 -28.50 -4.25 11.19
CA LYS A 46 -28.55 -2.80 11.40
C LYS A 46 -27.36 -2.07 10.79
N TYR A 47 -26.16 -2.55 11.10
CA TYR A 47 -24.89 -1.94 10.63
C TYR A 47 -24.62 -2.20 9.15
N TRP A 48 -25.18 -3.28 8.58
CA TRP A 48 -25.10 -3.57 7.15
C TRP A 48 -26.06 -2.71 6.32
N LYS A 49 -27.19 -2.31 6.90
CA LYS A 49 -28.16 -1.42 6.23
C LYS A 49 -27.72 0.03 6.25
N ASP A 50 -27.02 0.43 7.29
CA ASP A 50 -26.47 1.78 7.43
C ASP A 50 -25.02 1.71 7.91
N PRO A 51 -24.07 1.45 7.01
CA PRO A 51 -22.64 1.39 7.34
C PRO A 51 -22.05 2.75 7.74
N CYS A 52 -22.72 3.85 7.37
CA CYS A 52 -22.34 5.22 7.70
C CYS A 52 -23.06 5.79 8.93
N GLY A 53 -23.87 5.00 9.60
CA GLY A 53 -24.69 5.45 10.74
C GLY A 53 -23.88 5.90 11.97
N ALA A 54 -22.62 5.49 12.08
CA ALA A 54 -21.72 6.02 13.12
C ALA A 54 -20.99 7.29 12.60
N PRO A 55 -20.99 8.39 13.40
CA PRO A 55 -20.32 9.63 13.02
C PRO A 55 -18.84 9.42 12.71
N GLY A 56 -18.38 9.98 11.59
CA GLY A 56 -16.98 9.94 11.20
C GLY A 56 -16.53 8.68 10.42
N VAL A 57 -17.31 7.60 10.38
CA VAL A 57 -16.94 6.36 9.65
C VAL A 57 -16.75 6.64 8.16
N CYS A 58 -17.76 7.21 7.51
CA CYS A 58 -17.70 7.45 6.08
C CYS A 58 -16.71 8.55 5.69
N GLU A 59 -16.55 9.57 6.52
CA GLU A 59 -15.53 10.61 6.31
C GLU A 59 -14.13 10.01 6.35
N SER A 60 -13.82 9.22 7.38
CA SER A 60 -12.51 8.57 7.52
C SER A 60 -12.25 7.56 6.41
N LEU A 61 -13.27 6.85 5.94
CA LEU A 61 -13.17 5.91 4.82
C LEU A 61 -12.85 6.65 3.50
N VAL A 62 -13.56 7.73 3.21
CA VAL A 62 -13.31 8.56 2.03
C VAL A 62 -11.92 9.17 2.07
N THR A 63 -11.50 9.68 3.22
CA THR A 63 -10.14 10.21 3.44
C THR A 63 -9.08 9.15 3.16
N SER A 64 -9.25 7.91 3.69
CA SER A 64 -8.33 6.81 3.42
C SER A 64 -8.25 6.44 1.94
N ILE A 65 -9.40 6.38 1.25
CA ILE A 65 -9.44 6.07 -0.19
C ILE A 65 -8.72 7.17 -1.00
N GLN A 66 -8.95 8.44 -0.67
CA GLN A 66 -8.32 9.56 -1.37
C GLN A 66 -6.80 9.55 -1.18
N ILE A 67 -6.34 9.37 0.06
CA ILE A 67 -4.91 9.27 0.39
C ILE A 67 -4.30 8.06 -0.30
N GLY A 68 -4.91 6.88 -0.15
CA GLY A 68 -4.43 5.64 -0.74
C GLY A 68 -4.34 5.71 -2.26
N PHE A 69 -5.36 6.25 -2.92
CA PHE A 69 -5.36 6.41 -4.37
C PHE A 69 -4.29 7.39 -4.84
N LEU A 70 -4.21 8.58 -4.22
CA LEU A 70 -3.24 9.60 -4.62
C LEU A 70 -1.80 9.12 -4.38
N ALA A 71 -1.53 8.54 -3.21
CA ALA A 71 -0.22 7.98 -2.90
C ALA A 71 0.16 6.84 -3.87
N THR A 72 -0.79 5.95 -4.18
CA THR A 72 -0.58 4.85 -5.13
C THR A 72 -0.23 5.34 -6.52
N VAL A 73 -0.98 6.29 -7.06
CA VAL A 73 -0.72 6.82 -8.41
C VAL A 73 0.67 7.42 -8.49
N VAL A 74 1.03 8.30 -7.55
CA VAL A 74 2.34 8.95 -7.54
C VAL A 74 3.46 7.93 -7.31
N ALA A 75 3.31 7.04 -6.33
CA ALA A 75 4.31 6.02 -6.03
C ALA A 75 4.50 5.05 -7.21
N THR A 76 3.42 4.68 -7.90
CA THR A 76 3.49 3.76 -9.05
C THR A 76 4.23 4.42 -10.22
N VAL A 77 3.94 5.66 -10.53
CA VAL A 77 4.62 6.38 -11.62
C VAL A 77 6.11 6.53 -11.28
N LEU A 78 6.43 7.12 -10.13
CA LEU A 78 7.83 7.38 -9.74
C LEU A 78 8.61 6.08 -9.51
N GLY A 79 8.00 5.09 -8.85
CA GLY A 79 8.61 3.80 -8.59
C GLY A 79 8.88 3.00 -9.87
N THR A 80 7.94 3.04 -10.83
CA THR A 80 8.13 2.41 -12.14
C THR A 80 9.26 3.08 -12.90
N MET A 81 9.30 4.41 -12.98
CA MET A 81 10.40 5.14 -13.62
C MET A 81 11.75 4.80 -12.99
N LEU A 82 11.81 4.76 -11.65
CA LEU A 82 13.02 4.39 -10.93
C LEU A 82 13.43 2.94 -11.19
N ALA A 83 12.48 2.00 -11.22
CA ALA A 83 12.73 0.60 -11.54
C ALA A 83 13.33 0.42 -12.95
N PHE A 84 12.76 1.10 -13.96
CA PHE A 84 13.32 1.13 -15.32
C PHE A 84 14.73 1.72 -15.34
N ALA A 85 14.96 2.86 -14.69
CA ALA A 85 16.28 3.47 -14.60
C ALA A 85 17.31 2.52 -13.99
N MET A 86 16.94 1.82 -12.90
CA MET A 86 17.82 0.88 -12.21
C MET A 86 18.10 -0.40 -12.98
N VAL A 87 17.19 -0.87 -13.82
CA VAL A 87 17.39 -2.11 -14.60
C VAL A 87 18.09 -1.83 -15.92
N ARG A 88 17.65 -0.79 -16.64
CA ARG A 88 18.08 -0.53 -18.04
C ARG A 88 19.28 0.39 -18.15
N HIS A 89 19.58 1.19 -17.13
CA HIS A 89 20.67 2.15 -17.21
C HIS A 89 21.78 1.84 -16.21
N ARG A 90 23.03 2.11 -16.65
CA ARG A 90 24.21 2.09 -15.79
C ARG A 90 24.56 3.55 -15.44
N PHE A 91 24.38 3.93 -14.18
CA PHE A 91 24.72 5.27 -13.69
C PHE A 91 25.53 5.21 -12.41
N ARG A 92 26.30 6.27 -12.15
CA ARG A 92 27.02 6.42 -10.88
C ARG A 92 26.00 6.56 -9.74
N GLY A 93 26.15 5.75 -8.67
CA GLY A 93 25.21 5.75 -7.56
C GLY A 93 24.12 4.66 -7.61
N ARG A 94 24.05 3.82 -8.66
CA ARG A 94 23.11 2.70 -8.76
C ARG A 94 23.13 1.78 -7.52
N GLY A 95 24.32 1.52 -6.96
CA GLY A 95 24.48 0.74 -5.72
C GLY A 95 23.80 1.43 -4.54
N ALA A 96 24.07 2.73 -4.36
CA ALA A 96 23.42 3.53 -3.31
C ALA A 96 21.89 3.58 -3.48
N SER A 97 21.41 3.77 -4.70
CA SER A 97 19.96 3.76 -4.99
C SER A 97 19.31 2.42 -4.63
N ASN A 98 19.99 1.28 -4.90
CA ASN A 98 19.50 -0.02 -4.48
C ASN A 98 19.36 -0.12 -2.96
N VAL A 99 20.34 0.38 -2.20
CA VAL A 99 20.25 0.39 -0.73
C VAL A 99 19.13 1.32 -0.26
N LEU A 100 19.05 2.54 -0.80
CA LEU A 100 18.04 3.53 -0.41
C LEU A 100 16.60 3.04 -0.63
N VAL A 101 16.35 2.27 -1.70
CA VAL A 101 15.03 1.67 -1.94
C VAL A 101 14.67 0.65 -0.86
N PHE A 102 15.63 -0.06 -0.29
CA PHE A 102 15.36 -1.03 0.78
C PHE A 102 15.24 -0.42 2.17
N VAL A 103 15.77 0.78 2.40
CA VAL A 103 15.74 1.43 3.73
C VAL A 103 14.32 1.57 4.29
N PRO A 104 13.33 2.13 3.57
CA PRO A 104 11.97 2.24 4.10
C PRO A 104 11.31 0.89 4.40
N MET A 105 11.60 -0.14 3.59
CA MET A 105 11.06 -1.49 3.79
C MET A 105 11.69 -2.21 5.00
N ALA A 106 12.96 -1.92 5.29
CA ALA A 106 13.70 -2.54 6.38
C ALA A 106 13.55 -1.77 7.71
N THR A 107 13.08 -0.53 7.65
CA THR A 107 12.90 0.31 8.84
C THR A 107 11.60 -0.04 9.56
N PRO A 108 11.61 -0.25 10.87
CA PRO A 108 10.37 -0.40 11.64
C PRO A 108 9.45 0.81 11.44
N GLU A 109 8.17 0.57 11.17
CA GLU A 109 7.19 1.62 10.83
C GLU A 109 7.10 2.72 11.90
N ILE A 110 7.22 2.34 13.19
CA ILE A 110 7.24 3.31 14.31
C ILE A 110 8.42 4.27 14.19
N VAL A 111 9.62 3.76 13.87
CA VAL A 111 10.82 4.58 13.70
C VAL A 111 10.68 5.50 12.50
N LEU A 112 10.14 4.97 11.41
CA LEU A 112 9.88 5.73 10.20
C LEU A 112 8.85 6.85 10.44
N GLY A 113 7.74 6.54 11.10
CA GLY A 113 6.71 7.52 11.45
C GLY A 113 7.23 8.63 12.37
N ALA A 114 7.97 8.27 13.42
CA ALA A 114 8.57 9.24 14.33
C ALA A 114 9.62 10.14 13.64
N SER A 115 10.42 9.56 12.74
CA SER A 115 11.41 10.32 11.94
C SER A 115 10.72 11.30 11.00
N LEU A 116 9.65 10.88 10.32
CA LEU A 116 8.86 11.74 9.44
C LEU A 116 8.17 12.86 10.21
N LEU A 117 7.60 12.57 11.37
CA LEU A 117 7.03 13.58 12.26
C LEU A 117 8.08 14.66 12.57
N THR A 118 9.28 14.23 12.96
CA THR A 118 10.38 15.15 13.27
C THR A 118 10.75 16.03 12.06
N ILE A 119 10.87 15.42 10.87
CA ILE A 119 11.16 16.14 9.62
C ILE A 119 10.05 17.15 9.30
N PHE A 120 8.78 16.75 9.39
CA PHE A 120 7.66 17.63 9.07
C PHE A 120 7.52 18.77 10.06
N VAL A 121 7.68 18.51 11.37
CA VAL A 121 7.52 19.54 12.40
C VAL A 121 8.75 20.46 12.48
N GLN A 122 9.97 19.95 12.44
CA GLN A 122 11.17 20.76 12.59
C GLN A 122 11.73 21.27 11.25
N GLY A 123 11.65 20.46 10.19
CA GLY A 123 12.21 20.81 8.89
C GLY A 123 11.31 21.71 8.06
N PHE A 124 10.01 21.46 8.08
CA PHE A 124 9.07 22.11 7.15
C PHE A 124 8.07 23.08 7.81
N SER A 125 8.08 23.22 9.15
CA SER A 125 7.21 24.16 9.86
C SER A 125 7.41 25.61 9.38
N ASN A 126 8.65 26.00 9.11
CA ASN A 126 8.99 27.33 8.59
C ASN A 126 8.44 27.59 7.18
N LEU A 127 8.09 26.54 6.44
CA LEU A 127 7.46 26.61 5.11
C LEU A 127 5.92 26.62 5.19
N GLY A 128 5.34 26.67 6.41
CA GLY A 128 3.91 26.65 6.63
C GLY A 128 3.24 25.28 6.47
N LEU A 129 4.01 24.21 6.33
CA LEU A 129 3.47 22.85 6.24
C LEU A 129 2.93 22.43 7.62
N ARG A 130 1.63 22.15 7.69
CA ARG A 130 0.97 21.59 8.87
C ARG A 130 0.72 20.11 8.67
N LEU A 131 0.75 19.37 9.79
CA LEU A 131 0.37 17.95 9.78
C LEU A 131 -1.10 17.81 9.36
N GLY A 132 -1.39 16.87 8.47
CA GLY A 132 -2.72 16.64 7.93
C GLY A 132 -2.69 15.78 6.68
N PHE A 133 -3.67 15.95 5.80
CA PHE A 133 -3.85 15.16 4.59
C PHE A 133 -2.55 15.04 3.74
N TRP A 134 -1.88 16.16 3.45
CA TRP A 134 -0.70 16.16 2.58
C TRP A 134 0.53 15.51 3.20
N THR A 135 0.70 15.61 4.52
CA THR A 135 1.81 14.92 5.20
C THR A 135 1.61 13.41 5.22
N ILE A 136 0.35 12.94 5.34
CA ILE A 136 0.03 11.52 5.19
C ILE A 136 0.35 11.08 3.76
N VAL A 137 -0.14 11.79 2.74
CA VAL A 137 0.12 11.45 1.32
C VAL A 137 1.62 11.35 1.04
N MET A 138 2.41 12.33 1.47
CA MET A 138 3.88 12.33 1.27
C MET A 138 4.56 11.13 1.97
N ALA A 139 4.15 10.84 3.20
CA ALA A 139 4.69 9.71 3.94
C ALA A 139 4.37 8.37 3.26
N HIS A 140 3.12 8.21 2.81
CA HIS A 140 2.68 7.00 2.10
C HIS A 140 3.35 6.86 0.73
N ILE A 141 3.55 7.94 -0.02
CA ILE A 141 4.31 7.91 -1.28
C ILE A 141 5.73 7.40 -1.01
N MET A 142 6.41 7.98 -0.03
CA MET A 142 7.78 7.61 0.31
C MET A 142 7.89 6.12 0.68
N PHE A 143 6.97 5.61 1.46
CA PHE A 143 6.93 4.21 1.86
C PHE A 143 6.59 3.30 0.67
N ALA A 144 5.53 3.63 -0.07
CA ALA A 144 5.02 2.82 -1.18
C ALA A 144 5.97 2.74 -2.38
N ILE A 145 6.74 3.80 -2.68
CA ILE A 145 7.71 3.80 -3.79
C ILE A 145 8.65 2.58 -3.69
N SER A 146 9.13 2.25 -2.50
CA SER A 146 10.05 1.14 -2.28
C SER A 146 9.45 -0.19 -2.74
N PHE A 147 8.21 -0.46 -2.37
CA PHE A 147 7.48 -1.68 -2.77
C PHE A 147 7.23 -1.72 -4.27
N VAL A 148 6.85 -0.60 -4.87
CA VAL A 148 6.65 -0.50 -6.32
C VAL A 148 7.95 -0.77 -7.06
N VAL A 149 9.05 -0.13 -6.67
CA VAL A 149 10.37 -0.32 -7.31
C VAL A 149 10.79 -1.79 -7.26
N VAL A 150 10.69 -2.43 -6.12
CA VAL A 150 11.11 -3.84 -5.95
C VAL A 150 10.25 -4.77 -6.82
N THR A 151 8.93 -4.57 -6.81
CA THR A 151 7.99 -5.41 -7.56
C THR A 151 8.17 -5.24 -9.07
N VAL A 152 8.22 -4.00 -9.56
CA VAL A 152 8.39 -3.71 -10.99
C VAL A 152 9.78 -4.13 -11.47
N LYS A 153 10.83 -3.90 -10.66
CA LYS A 153 12.20 -4.34 -10.94
C LYS A 153 12.28 -5.85 -11.10
N ALA A 154 11.65 -6.62 -10.20
CA ALA A 154 11.60 -8.07 -10.30
C ALA A 154 10.94 -8.49 -11.62
N ARG A 155 9.84 -7.86 -12.04
CA ARG A 155 9.17 -8.15 -13.30
C ARG A 155 10.05 -7.82 -14.52
N LEU A 156 10.74 -6.67 -14.49
CA LEU A 156 11.66 -6.25 -15.54
C LEU A 156 12.85 -7.20 -15.71
N GLN A 157 13.36 -7.75 -14.61
CA GLN A 157 14.48 -8.70 -14.65
C GLN A 157 14.09 -10.07 -15.20
N CYS A 158 12.81 -10.43 -15.13
CA CYS A 158 12.29 -11.67 -15.73
C CYS A 158 11.96 -11.55 -17.22
N LEU A 159 12.05 -10.36 -17.82
CA LEU A 159 11.83 -10.16 -19.24
C LEU A 159 13.03 -10.64 -20.06
N ASP A 160 12.77 -11.45 -21.10
CA ASP A 160 13.82 -11.88 -22.03
C ASP A 160 14.24 -10.68 -22.90
N PRO A 161 15.51 -10.24 -22.83
CA PRO A 161 16.03 -9.15 -23.67
C PRO A 161 15.90 -9.39 -25.17
N ARG A 162 15.86 -10.64 -25.58
CA ARG A 162 15.73 -11.03 -26.99
C ARG A 162 14.46 -10.53 -27.67
N LEU A 163 13.40 -10.28 -26.88
CA LEU A 163 12.15 -9.70 -27.40
C LEU A 163 12.36 -8.25 -27.89
N GLU A 164 13.19 -7.50 -27.20
CA GLU A 164 13.53 -6.13 -27.59
C GLU A 164 14.53 -6.12 -28.75
N GLU A 165 15.50 -7.04 -28.75
CA GLU A 165 16.46 -7.22 -29.85
C GLU A 165 15.74 -7.60 -31.14
N ALA A 166 14.82 -8.57 -31.10
CA ALA A 166 14.02 -8.97 -32.26
C ALA A 166 13.17 -7.82 -32.83
N ALA A 167 12.67 -6.93 -31.98
CA ALA A 167 11.96 -5.74 -32.46
C ALA A 167 12.90 -4.77 -33.20
N GLN A 168 14.12 -4.61 -32.70
CA GLN A 168 15.12 -3.74 -33.32
C GLN A 168 15.58 -4.31 -34.68
N ASP A 169 15.71 -5.63 -34.80
CA ASP A 169 16.00 -6.32 -36.05
C ASP A 169 14.91 -6.09 -37.12
N LEU A 170 13.67 -5.84 -36.67
CA LEU A 170 12.55 -5.43 -37.52
C LEU A 170 12.44 -3.89 -37.68
N TYR A 171 13.54 -3.18 -37.48
CA TYR A 171 13.63 -1.71 -37.61
C TYR A 171 12.71 -0.93 -36.67
N ALA A 172 12.26 -1.51 -35.55
CA ALA A 172 11.49 -0.78 -34.57
C ALA A 172 12.39 0.20 -33.79
N GLY A 173 12.02 1.46 -33.75
CA GLY A 173 12.72 2.46 -32.93
C GLY A 173 12.51 2.21 -31.42
N PRO A 174 13.41 2.75 -30.55
CA PRO A 174 13.36 2.51 -29.09
C PRO A 174 12.00 2.81 -28.45
N GLY A 175 11.35 3.91 -28.84
CA GLY A 175 10.03 4.27 -28.35
C GLY A 175 8.93 3.28 -28.77
N SER A 176 8.99 2.77 -30.03
CA SER A 176 8.05 1.78 -30.51
C SER A 176 8.22 0.44 -29.79
N THR A 177 9.46 0.02 -29.57
CA THR A 177 9.80 -1.18 -28.79
C THR A 177 9.30 -1.07 -27.36
N PHE A 178 9.51 0.09 -26.71
CA PHE A 178 9.02 0.33 -25.37
C PHE A 178 7.50 0.19 -25.28
N TRP A 179 6.75 0.96 -26.08
CA TRP A 179 5.29 0.99 -25.96
C TRP A 179 4.58 -0.26 -26.46
N LYS A 180 5.14 -0.95 -27.47
CA LYS A 180 4.48 -2.12 -28.09
C LYS A 180 4.93 -3.45 -27.51
N ILE A 181 6.10 -3.53 -26.89
CA ILE A 181 6.66 -4.79 -26.38
C ILE A 181 6.93 -4.70 -24.87
N THR A 182 7.84 -3.81 -24.46
CA THR A 182 8.30 -3.78 -23.06
C THR A 182 7.18 -3.41 -22.10
N PHE A 183 6.49 -2.29 -22.36
CA PHE A 183 5.45 -1.79 -21.47
C PHE A 183 4.28 -2.77 -21.28
N PRO A 184 3.68 -3.36 -22.34
CA PRO A 184 2.60 -4.34 -22.17
C PRO A 184 3.01 -5.59 -21.39
N LEU A 185 4.25 -6.04 -21.55
CA LEU A 185 4.78 -7.20 -20.82
C LEU A 185 5.07 -6.91 -19.34
N VAL A 186 5.40 -5.66 -19.01
CA VAL A 186 5.63 -5.22 -17.63
C VAL A 186 4.34 -4.78 -16.93
N LEU A 187 3.34 -4.34 -17.70
CA LEU A 187 2.09 -3.78 -17.18
C LEU A 187 1.40 -4.63 -16.10
N PRO A 188 1.30 -5.96 -16.21
CA PRO A 188 0.73 -6.77 -15.13
C PRO A 188 1.52 -6.64 -13.83
N GLY A 189 2.84 -6.50 -13.91
CA GLY A 189 3.70 -6.24 -12.75
C GLY A 189 3.50 -4.84 -12.16
N ILE A 190 3.30 -3.82 -13.01
CA ILE A 190 2.99 -2.44 -12.57
C ILE A 190 1.64 -2.41 -11.87
N VAL A 191 0.61 -3.06 -12.44
CA VAL A 191 -0.72 -3.15 -11.83
C VAL A 191 -0.65 -3.88 -10.49
N GLY A 192 0.06 -5.01 -10.42
CA GLY A 192 0.27 -5.73 -9.15
C GLY A 192 0.98 -4.88 -8.10
N ALA A 193 2.00 -4.11 -8.51
CA ALA A 193 2.69 -3.17 -7.62
C ALA A 193 1.77 -2.04 -7.14
N ALA A 194 0.91 -1.51 -8.01
CA ALA A 194 -0.07 -0.48 -7.66
C ALA A 194 -1.11 -1.00 -6.66
N LEU A 195 -1.64 -2.19 -6.87
CA LEU A 195 -2.58 -2.81 -5.94
C LEU A 195 -1.94 -3.06 -4.57
N LEU A 196 -0.69 -3.53 -4.54
CA LEU A 196 0.06 -3.69 -3.31
C LEU A 196 0.28 -2.33 -2.60
N ALA A 197 0.70 -1.30 -3.33
CA ALA A 197 0.91 0.05 -2.80
C ALA A 197 -0.39 0.64 -2.22
N PHE A 198 -1.52 0.44 -2.92
CA PHE A 198 -2.83 0.87 -2.42
C PHE A 198 -3.22 0.15 -1.13
N SER A 199 -3.05 -1.18 -1.10
CA SER A 199 -3.37 -1.97 0.09
C SER A 199 -2.54 -1.54 1.30
N LEU A 200 -1.23 -1.37 1.13
CA LEU A 200 -0.33 -0.90 2.19
C LEU A 200 -0.69 0.52 2.68
N SER A 201 -1.03 1.43 1.75
CA SER A 201 -1.40 2.79 2.11
C SER A 201 -2.77 2.86 2.79
N PHE A 202 -3.74 2.04 2.35
CA PHE A 202 -5.08 2.04 2.92
C PHE A 202 -5.12 1.46 4.34
N ASP A 203 -4.32 0.43 4.60
CA ASP A 203 -4.28 -0.30 5.87
C ASP A 203 -3.30 0.31 6.90
N ASP A 204 -2.50 1.32 6.50
CA ASP A 204 -1.53 1.92 7.38
C ASP A 204 -2.19 2.73 8.51
N PHE A 205 -1.90 2.30 9.72
CA PHE A 205 -2.26 3.02 10.94
C PHE A 205 -1.05 3.72 11.56
N ILE A 206 0.12 3.06 11.55
CA ILE A 206 1.27 3.46 12.35
C ILE A 206 1.84 4.78 11.85
N ILE A 207 2.26 4.82 10.57
CA ILE A 207 2.83 6.04 9.98
C ILE A 207 1.80 7.17 10.01
N THR A 208 0.57 6.85 9.61
CA THR A 208 -0.55 7.80 9.64
C THR A 208 -0.72 8.45 11.02
N ASN A 209 -0.69 7.67 12.10
CA ASN A 209 -0.89 8.19 13.45
C ASN A 209 0.14 9.24 13.86
N PHE A 210 1.38 9.12 13.37
CA PHE A 210 2.44 10.12 13.61
C PHE A 210 2.26 11.40 12.80
N VAL A 211 1.81 11.30 11.54
CA VAL A 211 1.88 12.43 10.59
C VAL A 211 0.52 13.03 10.22
N SER A 212 -0.58 12.50 10.78
CA SER A 212 -1.94 12.92 10.41
C SER A 212 -2.42 14.23 11.03
N GLY A 213 -1.80 14.68 12.13
CA GLY A 213 -2.35 15.82 12.87
C GLY A 213 -3.80 15.56 13.28
N ASN A 214 -4.71 16.42 12.84
CA ASN A 214 -6.15 16.32 13.15
C ASN A 214 -6.92 15.41 12.16
N GLU A 215 -6.29 14.98 11.07
CA GLU A 215 -6.93 14.10 10.09
C GLU A 215 -7.11 12.69 10.64
N THR A 216 -8.23 12.07 10.27
CA THR A 216 -8.57 10.72 10.70
C THR A 216 -8.79 9.84 9.48
N THR A 217 -7.92 8.84 9.31
CA THR A 217 -8.08 7.77 8.32
C THR A 217 -8.91 6.63 8.92
N PHE A 218 -9.42 5.75 8.07
CA PHE A 218 -10.26 4.64 8.51
C PHE A 218 -9.55 3.70 9.52
N PRO A 219 -8.30 3.26 9.32
CA PRO A 219 -7.58 2.48 10.35
C PRO A 219 -7.41 3.24 11.65
N LYS A 220 -7.09 4.54 11.60
CA LYS A 220 -7.00 5.39 12.79
C LYS A 220 -8.35 5.52 13.49
N PHE A 221 -9.44 5.69 12.73
CA PHE A 221 -10.79 5.75 13.27
C PHE A 221 -11.14 4.46 14.03
N VAL A 222 -10.92 3.29 13.41
CA VAL A 222 -11.20 1.98 14.03
C VAL A 222 -10.40 1.77 15.32
N TYR A 223 -9.18 2.32 15.40
CA TYR A 223 -8.34 2.19 16.58
C TYR A 223 -8.79 3.07 17.75
N ILE A 224 -9.32 4.27 17.48
CA ILE A 224 -9.71 5.25 18.51
C ILE A 224 -11.19 5.17 18.90
N SER A 225 -12.03 4.45 18.15
CA SER A 225 -13.46 4.25 18.43
C SER A 225 -13.69 3.05 19.35
#